data_e464253e52477e03b48c9e18d0604397
#
_entry.id   e464253e52477e03b48c9e18d0604397
#
_cell.length_a   1.000
_cell.length_b   1.000
_cell.length_c   1.000
_cell.angle_alpha   90.00
_cell.angle_beta   90.00
_cell.angle_gamma   90.00
#
_symmetry.space_group_name_H-M   'P 1'
#
loop_
_entity.id
_entity.type
_entity.pdbx_description
1 polymer ?
#
loop_
_entity_poly.entity_id
_entity_poly.type
_entity_poly.pdbx_seq_one_letter_code
_entity_poly.pdbx_strand_id
1 'polypeptide(L)' 'SEHHTYKKIEVVGSSKVSSDDAIRNALEQCSKTIENMDWYEVIESRGHIENGQVGHFQVTIKVGFRIQNS' A
#
# COMPACT_ATOMS: atom_id res chain seq x y z
N SER A 1 28.06 -2.49 0.34
CA SER A 1 27.90 -1.06 0.55
C SER A 1 27.13 -0.77 1.81
N GLU A 2 27.50 0.27 2.52
CA GLU A 2 26.81 0.69 3.73
C GLU A 2 25.57 1.52 3.41
N HIS A 3 25.46 1.98 2.19
CA HIS A 3 24.35 2.83 1.76
C HIS A 3 23.52 2.10 0.72
N HIS A 4 22.24 2.09 0.97
CA HIS A 4 21.30 1.44 0.07
C HIS A 4 20.46 2.47 -0.65
N THR A 5 20.02 2.13 -1.84
CA THR A 5 19.12 2.97 -2.61
C THR A 5 17.72 2.34 -2.61
N TYR A 6 16.71 3.16 -2.45
CA TYR A 6 15.34 2.70 -2.36
C TYR A 6 14.49 3.33 -3.45
N LYS A 7 13.47 2.63 -3.81
CA LYS A 7 12.48 3.11 -4.78
C LYS A 7 11.12 3.05 -4.11
N LYS A 8 10.26 3.98 -4.46
CA LYS A 8 8.89 3.97 -3.95
C LYS A 8 7.93 3.84 -5.12
N ILE A 9 6.90 3.06 -4.92
CA ILE A 9 5.80 2.94 -5.88
C ILE A 9 4.50 3.27 -5.16
N GLU A 10 3.56 3.79 -5.92
CA GLU A 10 2.27 4.16 -5.36
C GLU A 10 1.23 3.15 -5.79
N VAL A 11 0.48 2.62 -4.83
CA VAL A 11 -0.58 1.65 -5.09
C VAL A 11 -1.82 2.02 -4.29
N VAL A 12 -2.96 1.55 -4.77
CA VAL A 12 -4.24 1.79 -4.11
C VAL A 12 -4.82 0.44 -3.73
N GLY A 13 -5.09 0.28 -2.43
CA GLY A 13 -5.77 -0.91 -1.94
C GLY A 13 -7.21 -0.60 -1.62
N SER A 14 -8.05 -1.60 -1.66
CA SER A 14 -9.46 -1.45 -1.32
C SER A 14 -9.93 -2.60 -0.46
N SER A 15 -11.00 -2.33 0.30
CA SER A 15 -11.59 -3.32 1.18
C SER A 15 -13.00 -2.90 1.53
N LYS A 16 -13.86 -3.87 1.75
CA LYS A 16 -15.19 -3.61 2.31
C LYS A 16 -15.19 -3.66 3.83
N VAL A 17 -14.06 -4.03 4.43
CA VAL A 17 -13.97 -4.29 5.86
C VAL A 17 -13.38 -3.12 6.63
N SER A 18 -12.21 -2.64 6.23
CA SER A 18 -11.53 -1.57 6.95
C SER A 18 -10.40 -0.97 6.11
N SER A 19 -9.92 0.19 6.55
CA SER A 19 -8.75 0.81 5.92
C SER A 19 -7.49 -0.04 6.14
N ASP A 20 -7.35 -0.65 7.32
CA ASP A 20 -6.22 -1.53 7.58
C ASP A 20 -6.22 -2.73 6.66
N ASP A 21 -7.41 -3.30 6.42
CA ASP A 21 -7.55 -4.42 5.50
C ASP A 21 -7.22 -4.00 4.07
N ALA A 22 -7.59 -2.79 3.68
CA ALA A 22 -7.24 -2.26 2.36
C ALA A 22 -5.72 -2.19 2.17
N ILE A 23 -5.00 -1.78 3.21
CA ILE A 23 -3.53 -1.72 3.18
C ILE A 23 -2.95 -3.12 3.03
N ARG A 24 -3.45 -4.08 3.83
CA ARG A 24 -2.99 -5.47 3.76
C ARG A 24 -3.21 -6.07 2.38
N ASN A 25 -4.38 -5.80 1.79
CA ASN A 25 -4.69 -6.31 0.45
C ASN A 25 -3.73 -5.74 -0.59
N ALA A 26 -3.42 -4.46 -0.49
CA ALA A 26 -2.47 -3.83 -1.42
C ALA A 26 -1.08 -4.45 -1.27
N LEU A 27 -0.60 -4.62 -0.05
CA LEU A 27 0.73 -5.19 0.20
C LEU A 27 0.81 -6.64 -0.25
N GLU A 28 -0.26 -7.40 -0.06
CA GLU A 28 -0.30 -8.79 -0.50
C GLU A 28 -0.14 -8.89 -2.01
N GLN A 29 -0.84 -8.04 -2.75
CA GLN A 29 -0.71 -8.03 -4.21
C GLN A 29 0.69 -7.60 -4.65
N CYS A 30 1.24 -6.58 -4.01
CA CYS A 30 2.59 -6.10 -4.33
C CYS A 30 3.64 -7.17 -4.07
N SER A 31 3.47 -7.97 -3.02
CA SER A 31 4.44 -9.00 -2.65
C SER A 31 4.62 -10.09 -3.71
N LYS A 32 3.66 -10.20 -4.61
CA LYS A 32 3.73 -11.21 -5.67
C LYS A 32 4.76 -10.88 -6.73
N THR A 33 5.11 -9.60 -6.89
CA THR A 33 6.01 -9.17 -7.96
C THR A 33 7.17 -8.31 -7.47
N ILE A 34 7.11 -7.83 -6.24
CA ILE A 34 8.14 -6.93 -5.70
C ILE A 34 8.86 -7.58 -4.54
N GLU A 35 10.17 -7.63 -4.63
CA GLU A 35 11.01 -8.15 -3.56
C GLU A 35 11.60 -7.02 -2.74
N ASN A 36 11.98 -7.32 -1.52
CA ASN A 36 12.66 -6.39 -0.62
C ASN A 36 11.82 -5.19 -0.23
N MET A 37 10.50 -5.38 -0.12
CA MET A 37 9.63 -4.33 0.41
C MET A 37 10.05 -4.05 1.85
N ASP A 38 10.19 -2.79 2.20
CA ASP A 38 10.77 -2.39 3.47
C ASP A 38 9.78 -1.62 4.34
N TRP A 39 9.06 -0.68 3.76
CA TRP A 39 8.07 0.10 4.52
C TRP A 39 6.97 0.58 3.60
N TYR A 40 5.93 1.11 4.20
CA TYR A 40 4.89 1.81 3.46
C TYR A 40 4.53 3.10 4.18
N GLU A 41 3.95 4.02 3.44
CA GLU A 41 3.41 5.25 4.02
C GLU A 41 2.04 5.52 3.39
N VAL A 42 1.11 5.99 4.22
CA VAL A 42 -0.24 6.28 3.77
C VAL A 42 -0.27 7.68 3.20
N ILE A 43 -0.69 7.79 1.94
CA ILE A 43 -0.82 9.07 1.25
C ILE A 43 -2.23 9.60 1.42
N GLU A 44 -3.22 8.73 1.26
CA GLU A 44 -4.62 9.13 1.31
C GLU A 44 -5.46 7.96 1.78
N SER A 45 -6.39 8.25 2.68
CA SER A 45 -7.37 7.27 3.09
C SER A 45 -8.73 7.85 2.74
N ARG A 46 -9.49 7.13 1.94
CA ARG A 46 -10.80 7.59 1.48
C ARG A 46 -11.75 6.40 1.36
N GLY A 47 -12.98 6.67 1.00
CA GLY A 47 -13.95 5.61 0.80
C GLY A 47 -15.17 6.12 0.06
N HIS A 48 -16.05 5.19 -0.26
CA HIS A 48 -17.35 5.49 -0.84
C HIS A 48 -18.42 5.43 0.23
N ILE A 49 -19.35 6.36 0.15
CA ILE A 49 -20.50 6.38 1.05
C ILE A 49 -21.71 5.83 0.30
N GLU A 50 -22.33 4.82 0.88
CA GLU A 50 -23.55 4.23 0.35
C GLU A 50 -24.59 4.21 1.46
N ASN A 51 -25.74 4.84 1.21
CA ASN A 51 -26.85 4.90 2.18
C ASN A 51 -26.39 5.42 3.56
N GLY A 52 -25.52 6.44 3.56
CA GLY A 52 -25.04 7.06 4.78
C GLY A 52 -23.97 6.26 5.52
N GLN A 53 -23.49 5.19 4.92
CA GLN A 53 -22.48 4.33 5.54
C GLN A 53 -21.31 4.12 4.59
N VAL A 54 -20.19 3.66 5.14
CA VAL A 54 -19.03 3.37 4.32
C VAL A 54 -19.26 2.06 3.56
N GLY A 55 -19.32 2.16 2.23
CA GLY A 55 -19.46 0.98 1.38
C GLY A 55 -18.11 0.35 1.04
N HIS A 56 -17.11 1.17 0.82
CA HIS A 56 -15.75 0.71 0.50
C HIS A 56 -14.74 1.61 1.18
N PHE A 57 -13.66 0.99 1.63
CA PHE A 57 -12.46 1.70 2.09
C PHE A 57 -11.43 1.65 0.98
N GLN A 58 -10.79 2.76 0.70
CA GLN A 58 -9.79 2.84 -0.35
C GLN A 58 -8.61 3.63 0.18
N VAL A 59 -7.44 3.01 0.19
CA VAL A 59 -6.24 3.64 0.75
C VAL A 59 -5.14 3.68 -0.30
N THR A 60 -4.59 4.87 -0.51
CA THR A 60 -3.43 5.04 -1.37
C THR A 60 -2.19 5.01 -0.51
N ILE A 61 -1.27 4.15 -0.83
CA ILE A 61 0.00 4.03 -0.11
C ILE A 61 1.16 4.11 -1.07
N LYS A 62 2.31 4.52 -0.53
CA LYS A 62 3.58 4.37 -1.22
C LYS A 62 4.35 3.28 -0.52
N VAL A 63 4.85 2.35 -1.30
CA VAL A 63 5.65 1.24 -0.79
C VAL A 63 7.10 1.48 -1.14
N GLY A 64 7.95 1.48 -0.13
CA GLY A 64 9.39 1.63 -0.32
C GLY A 64 10.06 0.27 -0.34
N PHE A 65 10.95 0.07 -1.29
CA PHE A 65 11.71 -1.17 -1.36
C PHE A 65 13.13 -0.88 -1.80
N ARG A 66 14.03 -1.74 -1.33
CA ARG A 66 15.44 -1.58 -1.63
C ARG A 66 15.72 -2.07 -3.03
N ILE A 67 16.47 -1.26 -3.77
CA ILE A 67 16.93 -1.69 -5.09
C ILE A 67 17.97 -2.79 -4.89
N GLN A 68 17.76 -3.88 -5.61
CA GLN A 68 18.62 -5.05 -5.51
C GLN A 68 20.04 -4.68 -5.89
N ASN A 69 21.00 -5.15 -5.09
CA ASN A 69 22.42 -4.90 -5.30
C ASN A 69 22.83 -3.44 -5.07
N SER A 70 22.02 -2.70 -4.33
CA SER A 70 22.42 -1.33 -3.98
C SER A 70 23.04 -1.24 -2.59
#